data_edacfe236720b2ac9490cd243782f896
#
_entry.id   edacfe236720b2ac9490cd243782f896
#
_cell.length_a   1.000
_cell.length_b   1.000
_cell.length_c   1.000
_cell.angle_alpha   90.00
_cell.angle_beta   90.00
_cell.angle_gamma   90.00
#
_symmetry.space_group_name_H-M   'P 1'
#
loop_
_entity.id
_entity.type
_entity.pdbx_description
1 polymer ?
#
loop_
_entity_poly.entity_id
_entity_poly.type
_entity_poly.pdbx_seq_one_letter_code
_entity_poly.pdbx_strand_id
1 'polypeptide(L)'
;SPRFHSSNLKGPVPMGLSNWNGYIPQVIKLHPLEGDTRYGRAMEAIRQFYVPDAAGGARTSPHKAALPVYVMFVTDGSTSDKSATEKQLRWSSMEPIFWQFMGVGKGRKSKNKLLAAFQDSDFPFLESLDELPGRLIDHANYFAVHSPAEHSDAALYELLMPEYHGC
;
A
#
# COMPACT_ATOMS: atom_id res chain seq x y z
N SER A 1 2.64 -17.38 -2.25
CA SER A 1 4.02 -16.98 -1.97
C SER A 1 4.12 -15.46 -1.95
N PRO A 2 4.84 -14.87 -1.00
CA PRO A 2 5.06 -13.43 -0.98
C PRO A 2 5.79 -12.97 -2.25
N ARG A 3 5.42 -11.79 -2.73
CA ARG A 3 6.00 -11.18 -3.93
C ARG A 3 6.26 -9.71 -3.69
N PHE A 4 7.31 -9.20 -4.27
CA PHE A 4 7.64 -7.79 -4.28
C PHE A 4 7.17 -7.17 -5.61
N HIS A 5 6.49 -6.03 -5.52
CA HIS A 5 6.03 -5.25 -6.65
C HIS A 5 6.62 -3.84 -6.60
N SER A 6 7.01 -3.34 -7.74
CA SER A 6 7.42 -1.95 -7.91
C SER A 6 6.98 -1.47 -9.29
N SER A 7 6.63 -0.20 -9.42
CA SER A 7 6.26 0.40 -10.70
C SER A 7 7.39 0.36 -11.74
N ASN A 8 8.63 0.21 -11.29
CA ASN A 8 9.83 0.14 -12.14
C ASN A 8 10.21 -1.30 -12.52
N LEU A 9 9.53 -2.31 -11.97
CA LEU A 9 9.75 -3.71 -12.32
C LEU A 9 8.75 -4.15 -13.39
N LYS A 10 9.20 -5.03 -14.30
CA LYS A 10 8.35 -5.60 -15.36
C LYS A 10 7.30 -6.59 -14.84
N GLY A 11 7.32 -6.91 -13.55
CA GLY A 11 6.38 -7.82 -12.93
C GLY A 11 6.77 -8.15 -11.50
N PRO A 12 5.90 -8.89 -10.77
CA PRO A 12 6.14 -9.24 -9.40
C PRO A 12 7.29 -10.25 -9.26
N VAL A 13 8.18 -10.00 -8.31
CA VAL A 13 9.30 -10.88 -8.00
C VAL A 13 8.96 -11.74 -6.79
N PRO A 14 9.02 -13.08 -6.89
CA PRO A 14 8.80 -13.94 -5.73
C PRO A 14 9.93 -13.75 -4.71
N MET A 15 9.55 -13.61 -3.43
CA MET A 15 10.46 -13.38 -2.31
C MET A 15 10.29 -14.44 -1.25
N GLY A 16 11.37 -14.77 -0.56
CA GLY A 16 11.40 -15.72 0.55
C GLY A 16 12.63 -15.47 1.43
N LEU A 17 12.79 -16.26 2.48
CA LEU A 17 13.89 -16.13 3.43
C LEU A 17 15.27 -16.27 2.79
N SER A 18 15.36 -16.93 1.63
CA SER A 18 16.63 -17.17 0.92
C SER A 18 17.05 -16.03 -0.01
N ASN A 19 16.13 -15.14 -0.43
CA ASN A 19 16.45 -14.17 -1.48
C ASN A 19 16.00 -12.73 -1.19
N TRP A 20 15.46 -12.43 -0.01
CA TRP A 20 15.06 -11.06 0.32
C TRP A 20 16.23 -10.16 0.68
N ASN A 21 17.27 -10.76 1.31
CA ASN A 21 18.44 -10.00 1.78
C ASN A 21 19.24 -9.44 0.59
N GLY A 22 19.53 -8.14 0.62
CA GLY A 22 20.24 -7.46 -0.45
C GLY A 22 19.43 -7.19 -1.73
N TYR A 23 18.16 -7.63 -1.81
CA TYR A 23 17.32 -7.41 -2.99
C TYR A 23 17.06 -5.92 -3.26
N ILE A 24 16.66 -5.16 -2.25
CA ILE A 24 16.36 -3.74 -2.39
C ILE A 24 17.56 -2.92 -2.90
N PRO A 25 18.78 -3.05 -2.37
CA PRO A 25 19.97 -2.41 -2.93
C PRO A 25 20.22 -2.77 -4.41
N GLN A 26 19.96 -4.01 -4.80
CA GLN A 26 20.10 -4.44 -6.21
C GLN A 26 19.06 -3.77 -7.11
N VAL A 27 17.80 -3.72 -6.67
CA VAL A 27 16.72 -3.06 -7.42
C VAL A 27 17.00 -1.58 -7.61
N ILE A 28 17.40 -0.86 -6.57
CA ILE A 28 17.74 0.57 -6.65
C ILE A 28 18.90 0.82 -7.61
N LYS A 29 19.88 -0.07 -7.65
CA LYS A 29 21.02 0.02 -8.58
C LYS A 29 20.60 -0.15 -10.04
N LEU A 30 19.67 -1.07 -10.30
CA LEU A 30 19.18 -1.37 -11.67
C LEU A 30 18.09 -0.40 -12.13
N HIS A 31 17.31 0.12 -11.20
CA HIS A 31 16.18 1.00 -11.43
C HIS A 31 16.34 2.22 -10.52
N PRO A 32 17.06 3.28 -10.96
CA PRO A 32 17.23 4.50 -10.19
C PRO A 32 15.88 5.08 -9.76
N LEU A 33 15.85 5.69 -8.58
CA LEU A 33 14.65 6.34 -8.08
C LEU A 33 14.27 7.50 -9.01
N GLU A 34 13.03 7.48 -9.48
CA GLU A 34 12.45 8.56 -10.25
C GLU A 34 11.72 9.51 -9.27
N GLY A 35 11.64 10.79 -9.62
CA GLY A 35 11.05 11.81 -8.76
C GLY A 35 9.51 11.80 -8.70
N ASP A 36 8.86 10.72 -9.15
CA ASP A 36 7.40 10.61 -9.22
C ASP A 36 6.93 9.29 -8.59
N THR A 37 5.94 9.38 -7.71
CA THR A 37 5.34 8.22 -7.05
C THR A 37 3.88 8.08 -7.50
N ARG A 38 3.51 6.90 -8.01
CA ARG A 38 2.19 6.60 -8.57
C ARG A 38 1.57 5.37 -7.91
N TYR A 39 0.77 5.59 -6.88
CA TYR A 39 0.11 4.50 -6.15
C TYR A 39 -0.95 3.80 -7.00
N GLY A 40 -1.79 4.58 -7.70
CA GLY A 40 -2.85 4.02 -8.54
C GLY A 40 -2.32 3.09 -9.62
N ARG A 41 -1.20 3.46 -10.26
CA ARG A 41 -0.54 2.59 -11.25
C ARG A 41 0.02 1.31 -10.63
N ALA A 42 0.59 1.39 -9.44
CA ALA A 42 1.09 0.21 -8.73
C ALA A 42 -0.06 -0.73 -8.32
N MET A 43 -1.17 -0.17 -7.82
CA MET A 43 -2.37 -0.93 -7.47
C MET A 43 -2.99 -1.59 -8.71
N GLU A 44 -3.08 -0.87 -9.83
CA GLU A 44 -3.52 -1.43 -11.11
C GLU A 44 -2.70 -2.65 -11.51
N ALA A 45 -1.37 -2.54 -11.46
CA ALA A 45 -0.48 -3.64 -11.80
C ALA A 45 -0.65 -4.87 -10.89
N ILE A 46 -0.88 -4.65 -9.59
CA ILE A 46 -1.17 -5.70 -8.62
C ILE A 46 -2.51 -6.38 -8.95
N ARG A 47 -3.56 -5.60 -9.22
CA ARG A 47 -4.87 -6.12 -9.60
C ARG A 47 -4.81 -6.90 -10.91
N GLN A 48 -4.13 -6.40 -11.93
CA GLN A 48 -3.91 -7.11 -13.20
C GLN A 48 -3.21 -8.45 -13.01
N PHE A 49 -2.31 -8.54 -12.05
CA PHE A 49 -1.56 -9.77 -11.79
C PHE A 49 -2.39 -10.81 -11.04
N TYR A 50 -3.09 -10.41 -9.97
CA TYR A 50 -3.82 -11.35 -9.10
C TYR A 50 -5.27 -11.59 -9.54
N VAL A 51 -5.87 -10.61 -10.22
CA VAL A 51 -7.26 -10.62 -10.66
C VAL A 51 -7.34 -10.13 -12.10
N PRO A 52 -6.77 -10.88 -13.06
CA PRO A 52 -6.54 -10.42 -14.43
C PRO A 52 -7.80 -10.21 -15.27
N ASP A 53 -8.94 -10.78 -14.87
CA ASP A 53 -10.21 -10.67 -15.59
C ASP A 53 -10.74 -9.23 -15.75
N ALA A 54 -10.41 -8.35 -14.79
CA ALA A 54 -10.74 -6.93 -14.89
C ALA A 54 -9.62 -6.08 -15.52
N ALA A 55 -8.47 -6.67 -15.80
CA ALA A 55 -7.28 -6.00 -16.34
C ALA A 55 -6.92 -4.68 -15.59
N GLY A 56 -7.14 -4.64 -14.26
CA GLY A 56 -6.95 -3.45 -13.42
C GLY A 56 -8.01 -2.35 -13.59
N GLY A 57 -8.99 -2.54 -14.47
CA GLY A 57 -10.06 -1.59 -14.75
C GLY A 57 -11.23 -1.65 -13.76
N ALA A 58 -12.32 -0.97 -14.11
CA ALA A 58 -13.53 -0.93 -13.30
C ALA A 58 -14.14 -2.33 -13.11
N ARG A 59 -14.58 -2.59 -11.88
CA ARG A 59 -15.32 -3.80 -11.53
C ARG A 59 -16.76 -3.44 -11.18
N THR A 60 -17.69 -4.21 -11.69
CA THR A 60 -19.13 -3.99 -11.51
C THR A 60 -19.80 -5.09 -10.68
N SER A 61 -19.06 -6.16 -10.36
CA SER A 61 -19.56 -7.29 -9.56
C SER A 61 -18.43 -7.91 -8.75
N PRO A 62 -18.74 -8.51 -7.58
CA PRO A 62 -17.74 -9.17 -6.76
C PRO A 62 -17.02 -10.30 -7.50
N HIS A 63 -15.70 -10.36 -7.35
CA HIS A 63 -14.88 -11.44 -7.89
C HIS A 63 -14.88 -12.63 -6.92
N LYS A 64 -15.18 -13.80 -7.45
CA LYS A 64 -15.11 -15.06 -6.69
C LYS A 64 -13.70 -15.64 -6.84
N ALA A 65 -12.82 -15.36 -5.89
CA ALA A 65 -11.50 -15.96 -5.86
C ALA A 65 -11.38 -17.04 -4.80
N ALA A 66 -10.44 -17.94 -5.02
CA ALA A 66 -10.17 -19.03 -4.11
C ALA A 66 -9.33 -18.61 -2.89
N LEU A 67 -8.48 -17.60 -3.04
CA LEU A 67 -7.55 -17.15 -1.99
C LEU A 67 -7.49 -15.62 -1.89
N PRO A 68 -7.51 -15.05 -0.69
CA PRO A 68 -7.32 -13.63 -0.50
C PRO A 68 -5.86 -13.23 -0.75
N VAL A 69 -5.68 -11.98 -1.19
CA VAL A 69 -4.38 -11.34 -1.39
C VAL A 69 -4.22 -10.24 -0.35
N TYR A 70 -3.20 -10.34 0.47
CA TYR A 70 -2.82 -9.27 1.39
C TYR A 70 -1.67 -8.47 0.78
N VAL A 71 -1.87 -7.18 0.60
CA VAL A 71 -0.89 -6.26 0.04
C VAL A 71 -0.40 -5.30 1.11
N MET A 72 0.87 -5.41 1.50
CA MET A 72 1.53 -4.40 2.31
C MET A 72 2.11 -3.33 1.38
N PHE A 73 1.52 -2.14 1.39
CA PHE A 73 1.91 -1.01 0.56
C PHE A 73 2.74 -0.02 1.37
N VAL A 74 4.06 -0.08 1.19
CA VAL A 74 5.01 0.75 1.95
C VAL A 74 5.37 1.99 1.15
N THR A 75 5.31 3.16 1.79
CA THR A 75 5.62 4.44 1.14
C THR A 75 6.16 5.47 2.14
N ASP A 76 6.98 6.38 1.66
CA ASP A 76 7.57 7.49 2.43
C ASP A 76 7.03 8.87 2.03
N GLY A 77 6.02 8.93 1.17
CA GLY A 77 5.58 10.20 0.64
C GLY A 77 4.17 10.24 0.05
N SER A 78 3.92 11.31 -0.68
CA SER A 78 2.68 11.53 -1.40
C SER A 78 2.73 10.92 -2.80
N THR A 79 1.55 10.73 -3.41
CA THR A 79 1.41 10.28 -4.79
C THR A 79 0.95 11.40 -5.70
N SER A 80 1.38 11.38 -6.97
CA SER A 80 0.92 12.29 -8.01
C SER A 80 -0.43 11.85 -8.64
N ASP A 81 -0.82 10.58 -8.48
CA ASP A 81 -2.01 10.00 -9.10
C ASP A 81 -3.15 9.68 -8.10
N LYS A 82 -3.46 10.60 -7.18
CA LYS A 82 -4.47 10.44 -6.12
C LYS A 82 -5.81 9.92 -6.65
N SER A 83 -6.35 10.54 -7.69
CA SER A 83 -7.63 10.13 -8.28
C SER A 83 -7.61 8.71 -8.86
N ALA A 84 -6.49 8.30 -9.47
CA ALA A 84 -6.31 6.92 -9.94
C ALA A 84 -6.22 5.95 -8.74
N THR A 85 -5.52 6.32 -7.69
CA THR A 85 -5.43 5.54 -6.44
C THR A 85 -6.80 5.28 -5.83
N GLU A 86 -7.61 6.32 -5.66
CA GLU A 86 -8.97 6.19 -5.14
C GLU A 86 -9.86 5.29 -6.00
N LYS A 87 -9.76 5.42 -7.34
CA LYS A 87 -10.50 4.55 -8.27
C LYS A 87 -10.08 3.08 -8.11
N GLN A 88 -8.79 2.81 -8.06
CA GLN A 88 -8.28 1.46 -7.87
C GLN A 88 -8.76 0.88 -6.54
N LEU A 89 -8.77 1.67 -5.48
CA LEU A 89 -9.24 1.22 -4.18
C LEU A 89 -10.75 0.91 -4.19
N ARG A 90 -11.59 1.79 -4.78
CA ARG A 90 -13.04 1.52 -4.91
C ARG A 90 -13.31 0.27 -5.74
N TRP A 91 -12.64 0.09 -6.85
CA TRP A 91 -12.84 -1.08 -7.72
C TRP A 91 -12.39 -2.37 -7.06
N SER A 92 -11.26 -2.36 -6.36
CA SER A 92 -10.73 -3.53 -5.66
C SER A 92 -11.55 -3.94 -4.42
N SER A 93 -12.49 -3.09 -3.96
CA SER A 93 -13.41 -3.48 -2.87
C SER A 93 -14.37 -4.62 -3.24
N MET A 94 -14.42 -4.98 -4.52
CA MET A 94 -15.15 -6.15 -5.05
C MET A 94 -14.21 -7.33 -5.34
N GLU A 95 -12.95 -7.24 -4.96
CA GLU A 95 -11.92 -8.25 -5.20
C GLU A 95 -11.38 -8.77 -3.86
N PRO A 96 -10.86 -9.99 -3.80
CA PRO A 96 -10.30 -10.54 -2.57
C PRO A 96 -8.90 -9.98 -2.28
N ILE A 97 -8.76 -8.67 -2.28
CA ILE A 97 -7.50 -7.96 -2.01
C ILE A 97 -7.70 -7.06 -0.81
N PHE A 98 -6.85 -7.22 0.20
CA PHE A 98 -6.74 -6.33 1.34
C PHE A 98 -5.50 -5.43 1.19
N TRP A 99 -5.67 -4.13 1.39
CA TRP A 99 -4.62 -3.12 1.25
C TRP A 99 -4.20 -2.59 2.63
N GLN A 100 -3.02 -2.96 3.06
CA GLN A 100 -2.41 -2.38 4.26
C GLN A 100 -1.43 -1.29 3.85
N PHE A 101 -1.80 -0.04 4.04
CA PHE A 101 -0.90 1.09 3.79
C PHE A 101 -0.03 1.36 5.02
N MET A 102 1.27 1.43 4.81
CA MET A 102 2.25 1.78 5.83
C MET A 102 3.04 3.01 5.37
N GLY A 103 2.79 4.13 6.02
CA GLY A 103 3.59 5.34 5.87
C GLY A 103 4.87 5.25 6.69
N VAL A 104 6.04 5.43 6.06
CA VAL A 104 7.34 5.39 6.73
C VAL A 104 8.02 6.74 6.61
N GLY A 105 8.45 7.32 7.71
CA GLY A 105 9.22 8.56 7.70
C GLY A 105 8.94 9.48 8.86
N LYS A 106 9.81 10.51 8.95
CA LYS A 106 9.62 11.61 9.90
C LYS A 106 8.54 12.52 9.36
N GLY A 107 7.41 12.54 10.03
CA GLY A 107 6.48 13.63 9.86
C GLY A 107 7.19 14.98 10.02
N ARG A 108 6.92 15.88 9.11
CA ARG A 108 7.35 17.26 9.29
C ARG A 108 6.60 17.85 10.49
N LYS A 109 7.08 17.60 11.70
CA LYS A 109 6.60 18.33 12.87
C LYS A 109 6.83 19.81 12.60
N SER A 110 5.75 20.54 12.36
CA SER A 110 5.79 21.99 12.30
C SER A 110 6.44 22.50 13.61
N LYS A 111 7.44 23.36 13.49
CA LYS A 111 8.04 24.02 14.65
C LYS A 111 7.05 24.91 15.40
N ASN A 112 5.86 25.13 14.84
CA ASN A 112 4.80 25.91 15.41
C ASN A 112 3.75 24.97 16.06
N LYS A 113 3.68 24.95 17.40
CA LYS A 113 2.78 24.12 18.19
C LYS A 113 1.29 24.28 17.83
N LEU A 114 0.88 25.45 17.36
CA LEU A 114 -0.50 25.72 16.92
C LEU A 114 -0.81 25.06 15.58
N LEU A 115 0.14 25.03 14.65
CA LEU A 115 -0.02 24.31 13.36
C LEU A 115 0.12 22.79 13.53
N ALA A 116 0.89 22.32 14.50
CA ALA A 116 1.02 20.89 14.80
C ALA A 116 -0.28 20.28 15.33
N ALA A 117 -1.14 21.06 16.00
CA ALA A 117 -2.45 20.61 16.49
C ALA A 117 -3.50 20.42 15.37
N PHE A 118 -3.22 20.95 14.16
CA PHE A 118 -4.07 20.79 12.97
C PHE A 118 -3.47 19.86 11.90
N GLN A 119 -2.30 19.27 12.17
CA GLN A 119 -1.62 18.32 11.30
C GLN A 119 -1.54 16.97 12.01
N ASP A 120 -2.68 16.30 12.13
CA ASP A 120 -2.77 15.02 12.85
C ASP A 120 -2.13 13.84 12.14
N SER A 121 -1.78 13.98 10.86
CA SER A 121 -1.14 12.91 10.10
C SER A 121 -0.06 13.45 9.15
N ASP A 122 1.08 12.78 9.12
CA ASP A 122 2.16 13.03 8.17
C ASP A 122 1.80 12.56 6.76
N PHE A 123 0.74 11.76 6.66
CA PHE A 123 0.27 11.12 5.43
C PHE A 123 -1.26 11.28 5.26
N PRO A 124 -1.79 12.51 5.18
CA PRO A 124 -3.24 12.76 5.18
C PRO A 124 -3.96 12.09 4.00
N PHE A 125 -3.28 11.85 2.90
CA PHE A 125 -3.86 11.13 1.78
C PHE A 125 -4.01 9.63 2.07
N LEU A 126 -3.00 8.99 2.68
CA LEU A 126 -3.11 7.56 3.06
C LEU A 126 -4.20 7.33 4.10
N GLU A 127 -4.29 8.22 5.09
CA GLU A 127 -5.35 8.23 6.08
C GLU A 127 -6.74 8.37 5.42
N SER A 128 -6.88 9.25 4.43
CA SER A 128 -8.14 9.39 3.68
C SER A 128 -8.50 8.15 2.85
N LEU A 129 -7.57 7.28 2.53
CA LEU A 129 -7.84 6.02 1.82
C LEU A 129 -8.46 4.97 2.74
N ASP A 130 -8.12 4.98 4.01
CA ASP A 130 -8.69 4.11 5.03
C ASP A 130 -10.20 4.33 5.17
N GLU A 131 -10.65 5.58 5.17
CA GLU A 131 -12.05 5.97 5.28
C GLU A 131 -12.73 6.24 3.92
N LEU A 132 -12.13 5.85 2.79
CA LEU A 132 -12.61 6.20 1.46
C LEU A 132 -14.04 5.70 1.21
N PRO A 133 -15.03 6.58 0.94
CA PRO A 133 -16.40 6.18 0.66
C PRO A 133 -16.56 5.52 -0.72
N GLY A 134 -17.63 4.73 -0.88
CA GLY A 134 -17.97 4.08 -2.15
C GLY A 134 -17.25 2.75 -2.38
N ARG A 135 -16.71 2.15 -1.33
CA ARG A 135 -16.24 0.76 -1.29
C ARG A 135 -17.39 -0.19 -0.97
N LEU A 136 -17.36 -1.40 -1.52
CA LEU A 136 -18.34 -2.45 -1.21
C LEU A 136 -18.11 -3.04 0.18
N ILE A 137 -16.85 -3.27 0.53
CA ILE A 137 -16.39 -3.75 1.83
C ILE A 137 -15.23 -2.87 2.31
N ASP A 138 -15.00 -2.87 3.61
CA ASP A 138 -13.80 -2.31 4.20
C ASP A 138 -12.64 -3.29 4.02
N HIS A 139 -11.70 -2.93 3.14
CA HIS A 139 -10.59 -3.78 2.70
C HIS A 139 -9.28 -3.02 2.65
N ALA A 140 -9.20 -1.91 3.36
CA ALA A 140 -8.00 -1.09 3.44
C ALA A 140 -7.81 -0.59 4.87
N ASN A 141 -6.57 -0.54 5.31
CA ASN A 141 -6.17 0.03 6.58
C ASN A 141 -4.88 0.84 6.41
N TYR A 142 -4.70 1.84 7.27
CA TYR A 142 -3.52 2.69 7.27
C TYR A 142 -2.90 2.78 8.66
N PHE A 143 -1.58 2.78 8.70
CA PHE A 143 -0.82 3.21 9.86
C PHE A 143 0.50 3.86 9.46
N ALA A 144 1.08 4.65 10.34
CA ALA A 144 2.36 5.27 10.14
C ALA A 144 3.39 4.79 11.16
N VAL A 145 4.62 4.59 10.71
CA VAL A 145 5.76 4.33 11.56
C VAL A 145 6.88 5.31 11.25
N HIS A 146 7.50 5.85 12.29
CA HIS A 146 8.61 6.78 12.12
C HIS A 146 9.84 6.07 11.55
N SER A 147 10.19 4.95 12.15
CA SER A 147 11.28 4.07 11.73
C SER A 147 10.88 2.62 12.06
N PRO A 148 10.69 1.76 11.07
CA PRO A 148 10.40 0.35 11.33
C PRO A 148 11.45 -0.34 12.20
N ALA A 149 12.71 0.09 12.10
CA ALA A 149 13.82 -0.48 12.90
C ALA A 149 13.74 -0.16 14.40
N GLU A 150 12.88 0.77 14.82
CA GLU A 150 12.64 1.10 16.24
C GLU A 150 11.58 0.19 16.89
N HIS A 151 10.93 -0.65 16.09
CA HIS A 151 9.89 -1.58 16.54
C HIS A 151 10.39 -3.02 16.50
N SER A 152 9.92 -3.83 17.42
CA SER A 152 10.10 -5.28 17.32
C SER A 152 9.22 -5.86 16.21
N ASP A 153 9.59 -7.03 15.68
CA ASP A 153 8.78 -7.73 14.67
C ASP A 153 7.36 -8.00 15.18
N ALA A 154 7.21 -8.34 16.46
CA ALA A 154 5.91 -8.55 17.09
C ALA A 154 5.07 -7.26 17.12
N ALA A 155 5.67 -6.12 17.48
CA ALA A 155 4.96 -4.84 17.50
C ALA A 155 4.55 -4.39 16.08
N LEU A 156 5.38 -4.61 15.06
CA LEU A 156 5.01 -4.36 13.67
C LEU A 156 3.88 -5.28 13.21
N TYR A 157 3.92 -6.55 13.60
CA TYR A 157 2.86 -7.50 13.27
C TYR A 157 1.51 -7.10 13.86
N GLU A 158 1.48 -6.65 15.12
CA GLU A 158 0.26 -6.14 15.77
C GLU A 158 -0.32 -4.91 15.05
N LEU A 159 0.52 -4.05 14.46
CA LEU A 159 0.07 -2.92 13.66
C LEU A 159 -0.44 -3.33 12.26
N LEU A 160 0.06 -4.46 11.73
CA LEU A 160 -0.29 -4.95 10.40
C LEU A 160 -1.62 -5.71 10.36
N MET A 161 -2.03 -6.32 11.46
CA MET A 161 -3.10 -7.33 11.43
C MET A 161 -4.44 -6.95 12.09
N PRO A 162 -4.66 -5.76 12.69
CA PRO A 162 -5.85 -5.52 13.51
C PRO A 162 -7.17 -5.70 12.75
N GLU A 163 -7.24 -5.32 11.48
CA GLU A 163 -8.47 -5.37 10.69
C GLU A 163 -8.56 -6.58 9.75
N TYR A 164 -7.44 -7.24 9.46
CA TYR A 164 -7.42 -8.40 8.58
C TYR A 164 -8.25 -9.58 9.11
N HIS A 165 -8.37 -9.71 10.43
CA HIS A 165 -9.17 -10.75 11.09
C HIS A 165 -10.69 -10.46 11.10
N GLY A 166 -11.12 -9.30 10.65
CA GLY A 166 -12.53 -8.88 10.60
C GLY A 166 -13.19 -8.96 9.21
N CYS A 167 -12.44 -9.38 8.20
CA CYS A 167 -12.92 -9.50 6.81
C CYS A 167 -13.34 -10.91 6.47
#